data_ff5e624a03a8b140aa2fd083d1f8b499
#
_entry.id   ff5e624a03a8b140aa2fd083d1f8b499
#
_cell.length_a   1.000
_cell.length_b   1.000
_cell.length_c   1.000
_cell.angle_alpha   90.00
_cell.angle_beta   90.00
_cell.angle_gamma   90.00
#
_symmetry.space_group_name_H-M   'P 1'
#
loop_
_entity.id
_entity.type
_entity.pdbx_description
1 polymer ?
#
loop_
_entity_poly.entity_id
_entity_poly.type
_entity_poly.pdbx_seq_one_letter_code
_entity_poly.pdbx_strand_id
1 'polypeptide(L)'
;MSEAKFYEITRDDLVRFSNRGAAFVTFGEVMVRDTPADDERPERTRLVQLSMAGSEYTLAMGLSRLGIPSSFITRVPDNAYGRALRNIAREQGMSTDHIVWAPKTEPIGRFIYE
;
A
#
# COMPACT_ATOMS: atom_id res chain seq x y z
N MET A 1 -1.62 18.53 34.02
CA MET A 1 -2.17 17.85 32.80
C MET A 1 -2.03 18.80 31.61
N SER A 2 -1.37 18.35 30.59
CA SER A 2 -1.31 19.10 29.35
C SER A 2 -2.64 18.94 28.60
N GLU A 3 -3.23 20.05 28.19
CA GLU A 3 -4.39 20.00 27.31
C GLU A 3 -3.99 19.42 25.95
N ALA A 4 -4.84 18.55 25.41
CA ALA A 4 -4.66 18.08 24.04
C ALA A 4 -4.79 19.26 23.07
N LYS A 5 -3.74 19.51 22.30
CA LYS A 5 -3.77 20.52 21.25
C LYS A 5 -4.09 19.87 19.92
N PHE A 6 -5.12 20.37 19.24
CA PHE A 6 -5.43 19.98 17.90
C PHE A 6 -4.70 20.93 16.93
N TYR A 7 -4.00 20.35 15.98
CA TYR A 7 -3.32 21.11 14.94
C TYR A 7 -4.01 20.90 13.61
N GLU A 8 -4.28 21.97 12.93
CA GLU A 8 -4.72 21.90 11.54
C GLU A 8 -3.49 21.77 10.65
N ILE A 9 -3.47 20.76 9.81
CA ILE A 9 -2.40 20.56 8.83
C ILE A 9 -2.67 21.49 7.65
N THR A 10 -1.76 22.41 7.40
CA THR A 10 -1.85 23.36 6.29
C THR A 10 -1.09 22.82 5.08
N ARG A 11 -1.34 23.43 3.92
CA ARG A 11 -0.58 23.13 2.70
C ARG A 11 0.92 23.38 2.89
N ASP A 12 1.29 24.42 3.64
CA ASP A 12 2.70 24.75 3.89
C ASP A 12 3.37 23.70 4.77
N ASP A 13 2.63 23.12 5.71
CA ASP A 13 3.13 21.99 6.51
C ASP A 13 3.43 20.79 5.61
N LEU A 14 2.56 20.48 4.67
CA LEU A 14 2.76 19.37 3.73
C LEU A 14 3.99 19.59 2.85
N VAL A 15 4.20 20.81 2.35
CA VAL A 15 5.40 21.16 1.59
C VAL A 15 6.66 21.01 2.45
N ARG A 16 6.59 21.44 3.70
CA ARG A 16 7.71 21.30 4.65
C ARG A 16 8.03 19.84 4.92
N PHE A 17 7.03 19.00 5.10
CA PHE A 17 7.20 17.56 5.30
C PHE A 17 7.74 16.89 4.04
N SER A 18 7.32 17.29 2.86
CA SER A 18 7.81 16.72 1.61
C SER A 18 9.32 16.93 1.42
N ASN A 19 9.86 18.03 1.93
CA ASN A 19 11.30 18.32 1.89
C ASN A 19 12.11 17.45 2.88
N ARG A 20 11.44 16.74 3.79
CA ARG A 20 12.06 15.87 4.79
C ARG A 20 11.82 14.37 4.54
N GLY A 21 11.21 14.03 3.42
CA GLY A 21 10.80 12.67 3.07
C GLY A 21 9.29 12.50 3.13
N ALA A 22 8.82 11.33 3.55
CA ALA A 22 7.39 11.04 3.62
C ALA A 22 6.68 11.88 4.68
N ALA A 23 5.61 12.57 4.29
CA ALA A 23 4.75 13.30 5.22
C ALA A 23 3.85 12.37 6.03
N PHE A 24 3.49 11.22 5.45
CA PHE A 24 2.69 10.19 6.08
C PHE A 24 3.37 8.84 5.95
N VAL A 25 3.33 8.07 7.02
CA VAL A 25 3.82 6.70 7.04
C VAL A 25 2.70 5.81 7.56
N THR A 26 2.34 4.80 6.80
CA THR A 26 1.38 3.78 7.23
C THR A 26 2.10 2.46 7.50
N PHE A 27 1.53 1.65 8.37
CA PHE A 27 2.08 0.36 8.74
C PHE A 27 0.97 -0.69 8.67
N GLY A 28 1.20 -1.75 7.92
CA GLY A 28 0.20 -2.81 7.82
C GLY A 28 0.57 -3.91 6.83
N GLU A 29 -0.39 -4.77 6.58
CA GLU A 29 -0.28 -5.87 5.65
C GLU A 29 -0.83 -5.47 4.27
N VAL A 30 -0.14 -5.92 3.25
CA VAL A 30 -0.63 -5.90 1.88
C VAL A 30 -0.89 -7.33 1.43
N MET A 31 -1.99 -7.53 0.73
CA MET A 31 -2.43 -8.84 0.27
C MET A 31 -2.66 -8.82 -1.24
N VAL A 32 -2.54 -10.01 -1.84
CA VAL A 32 -3.00 -10.22 -3.21
C VAL A 32 -4.52 -10.38 -3.20
N ARG A 33 -5.18 -9.56 -4.00
CA ARG A 33 -6.62 -9.66 -4.23
C ARG A 33 -6.86 -10.27 -5.60
N ASP A 34 -7.58 -11.37 -5.64
CA ASP A 34 -8.07 -12.00 -6.85
C ASP A 34 -9.50 -11.56 -7.11
N THR A 35 -9.74 -10.94 -8.24
CA THR A 35 -11.09 -10.55 -8.67
C THR A 35 -11.48 -11.41 -9.87
N PRO A 36 -12.59 -12.19 -9.77
CA PRO A 36 -13.07 -12.95 -10.91
C PRO A 36 -13.27 -12.08 -12.14
N ALA A 37 -12.87 -12.60 -13.31
CA ALA A 37 -13.08 -11.90 -14.57
C ALA A 37 -14.58 -11.89 -14.94
N ASP A 38 -15.01 -10.83 -15.63
CA ASP A 38 -16.36 -10.71 -16.21
C ASP A 38 -17.50 -10.87 -15.19
N ASP A 39 -17.28 -10.43 -13.95
CA ASP A 39 -18.25 -10.52 -12.85
C ASP A 39 -18.74 -11.96 -12.59
N GLU A 40 -17.95 -12.95 -12.96
CA GLU A 40 -18.27 -14.34 -12.65
C GLU A 40 -18.21 -14.62 -11.15
N ARG A 41 -18.99 -15.60 -10.73
CA ARG A 41 -18.90 -16.09 -9.34
C ARG A 41 -17.58 -16.82 -9.12
N PRO A 42 -16.97 -16.68 -7.94
CA PRO A 42 -15.70 -17.36 -7.63
C PRO A 42 -15.70 -18.86 -7.90
N GLU A 43 -16.83 -19.53 -7.66
CA GLU A 43 -16.94 -20.97 -7.84
C GLU A 43 -16.91 -21.42 -9.32
N ARG A 44 -17.10 -20.49 -10.24
CA ARG A 44 -17.14 -20.78 -11.67
C ARG A 44 -16.00 -20.19 -12.47
N THR A 45 -15.37 -19.15 -11.93
CA THR A 45 -14.31 -18.44 -12.67
C THR A 45 -13.09 -19.33 -12.86
N ARG A 46 -12.48 -19.20 -14.02
CA ARG A 46 -11.17 -19.79 -14.33
C ARG A 46 -10.10 -18.74 -14.52
N LEU A 47 -10.50 -17.47 -14.51
CA LEU A 47 -9.61 -16.34 -14.67
C LEU A 47 -9.87 -15.34 -13.56
N VAL A 48 -8.81 -14.87 -12.96
CA VAL A 48 -8.88 -13.81 -11.96
C VAL A 48 -7.92 -12.68 -12.34
N GLN A 49 -8.36 -11.45 -12.10
CA GLN A 49 -7.48 -10.30 -12.16
C GLN A 49 -6.79 -10.14 -10.82
N LEU A 50 -5.48 -10.15 -10.85
CA LEU A 50 -4.67 -9.97 -9.66
C LEU A 50 -4.43 -8.50 -9.40
N SER A 51 -4.66 -8.07 -8.16
CA SER A 51 -4.32 -6.73 -7.68
C SER A 51 -3.79 -6.80 -6.26
N MET A 52 -3.21 -5.71 -5.79
CA MET A 52 -2.74 -5.60 -4.41
C MET A 52 -3.74 -4.77 -3.61
N ALA A 53 -4.00 -5.20 -2.38
CA ALA A 53 -4.96 -4.54 -1.51
C ALA A 53 -4.52 -4.59 -0.04
N GLY A 54 -4.98 -3.62 0.70
CA GLY A 54 -4.75 -3.47 2.13
C GLY A 54 -5.12 -2.04 2.52
N SER A 55 -5.73 -1.87 3.68
CA SER A 55 -6.24 -0.55 4.11
C SER A 55 -5.13 0.49 4.16
N GLU A 56 -4.04 0.18 4.81
CA GLU A 56 -2.90 1.08 5.00
C GLU A 56 -2.15 1.32 3.67
N TYR A 57 -2.04 0.28 2.87
CA TYR A 57 -1.46 0.38 1.52
C TYR A 57 -2.29 1.30 0.63
N THR A 58 -3.60 1.12 0.61
CA THR A 58 -4.52 1.94 -0.18
C THR A 58 -4.52 3.39 0.26
N LEU A 59 -4.44 3.64 1.58
CA LEU A 59 -4.33 5.00 2.11
C LEU A 59 -3.03 5.68 1.65
N ALA A 60 -1.90 5.01 1.82
CA ALA A 60 -0.60 5.56 1.40
C ALA A 60 -0.55 5.82 -0.10
N MET A 61 -1.10 4.91 -0.90
CA MET A 61 -1.19 5.07 -2.34
C MET A 61 -2.07 6.27 -2.74
N GLY A 62 -3.24 6.40 -2.12
CA GLY A 62 -4.14 7.52 -2.37
C GLY A 62 -3.52 8.86 -2.02
N LEU A 63 -2.85 8.97 -0.90
CA LEU A 63 -2.13 10.17 -0.48
C LEU A 63 -1.03 10.53 -1.47
N SER A 64 -0.24 9.54 -1.91
CA SER A 64 0.82 9.76 -2.89
C SER A 64 0.27 10.29 -4.21
N ARG A 65 -0.86 9.76 -4.67
CA ARG A 65 -1.53 10.23 -5.90
C ARG A 65 -2.07 11.64 -5.77
N LEU A 66 -2.40 12.08 -4.57
CA LEU A 66 -2.82 13.45 -4.28
C LEU A 66 -1.63 14.41 -4.11
N GLY A 67 -0.42 13.94 -4.31
CA GLY A 67 0.79 14.74 -4.19
C GLY A 67 1.31 14.87 -2.75
N ILE A 68 0.82 14.06 -1.84
CA ILE A 68 1.27 14.02 -0.45
C ILE A 68 2.28 12.88 -0.32
N PRO A 69 3.57 13.16 -0.10
CA PRO A 69 4.57 12.11 0.03
C PRO A 69 4.21 11.13 1.13
N SER A 70 4.08 9.87 0.78
CA SER A 70 3.73 8.82 1.74
C SER A 70 4.64 7.61 1.58
N SER A 71 4.75 6.85 2.65
CA SER A 71 5.49 5.61 2.71
C SER A 71 4.64 4.54 3.40
N PHE A 72 4.91 3.31 3.04
CA PHE A 72 4.23 2.15 3.59
C PHE A 72 5.24 1.18 4.19
N ILE A 73 5.10 0.90 5.48
CA ILE A 73 5.91 -0.07 6.18
C ILE A 73 5.17 -1.41 6.11
N THR A 74 5.79 -2.37 5.47
CA THR A 74 5.23 -3.71 5.33
C THR A 74 6.34 -4.74 5.18
N ARG A 75 6.00 -5.99 5.37
CA ARG A 75 6.89 -7.13 5.13
C ARG A 75 6.29 -7.99 4.04
N VAL A 76 7.06 -8.24 2.99
CA VAL A 76 6.63 -9.04 1.84
C VAL A 76 7.73 -10.04 1.45
N PRO A 77 7.37 -11.19 0.89
CA PRO A 77 8.35 -12.14 0.42
C PRO A 77 9.14 -11.61 -0.79
N ASP A 78 10.40 -11.97 -0.87
CA ASP A 78 11.26 -11.66 -2.03
C ASP A 78 10.97 -12.63 -3.19
N ASN A 79 9.81 -12.48 -3.76
CA ASN A 79 9.34 -13.27 -4.90
C ASN A 79 8.59 -12.37 -5.89
N ALA A 80 7.99 -12.96 -6.91
CA ALA A 80 7.29 -12.22 -7.96
C ALA A 80 6.16 -11.34 -7.40
N TYR A 81 5.43 -11.79 -6.39
CA TYR A 81 4.34 -11.00 -5.79
C TYR A 81 4.87 -9.80 -5.02
N GLY A 82 5.90 -9.99 -4.20
CA GLY A 82 6.53 -8.88 -3.47
C GLY A 82 7.14 -7.83 -4.40
N ARG A 83 7.79 -8.28 -5.47
CA ARG A 83 8.33 -7.37 -6.48
C ARG A 83 7.24 -6.65 -7.26
N ALA A 84 6.14 -7.31 -7.58
CA ALA A 84 4.99 -6.67 -8.22
C ALA A 84 4.40 -5.57 -7.35
N LEU A 85 4.24 -5.84 -6.06
CA LEU A 85 3.81 -4.82 -5.09
C LEU A 85 4.72 -3.60 -5.12
N ARG A 86 6.03 -3.82 -5.01
CA ARG A 86 7.01 -2.72 -5.04
C ARG A 86 6.88 -1.89 -6.32
N ASN A 87 6.74 -2.54 -7.45
CA ASN A 87 6.63 -1.86 -8.75
C ASN A 87 5.35 -1.02 -8.82
N ILE A 88 4.22 -1.57 -8.41
CA ILE A 88 2.94 -0.86 -8.37
C ILE A 88 3.03 0.34 -7.42
N ALA A 89 3.62 0.17 -6.24
CA ALA A 89 3.81 1.26 -5.28
C ALA A 89 4.64 2.41 -5.89
N ARG A 90 5.72 2.09 -6.60
CA ARG A 90 6.55 3.07 -7.29
C ARG A 90 5.82 3.79 -8.41
N GLU A 91 5.02 3.08 -9.18
CA GLU A 91 4.18 3.68 -10.23
C GLU A 91 3.21 4.72 -9.68
N GLN A 92 2.75 4.53 -8.44
CA GLN A 92 1.86 5.47 -7.76
C GLN A 92 2.61 6.60 -7.03
N GLY A 93 3.93 6.64 -7.12
CA GLY A 93 4.75 7.66 -6.46
C GLY A 93 4.97 7.43 -4.97
N MET A 94 4.64 6.25 -4.46
CA MET A 94 4.82 5.91 -3.06
C MET A 94 6.26 5.47 -2.80
N SER A 95 6.84 5.90 -1.66
CA SER A 95 8.15 5.43 -1.23
C SER A 95 8.10 3.95 -0.88
N THR A 96 9.09 3.20 -1.36
CA THR A 96 9.25 1.76 -1.09
C THR A 96 10.44 1.45 -0.18
N ASP A 97 11.02 2.48 0.44
CA ASP A 97 12.24 2.34 1.26
C ASP A 97 12.00 1.57 2.56
N HIS A 98 10.76 1.49 3.01
CA HIS A 98 10.38 0.83 4.26
C HIS A 98 9.75 -0.55 4.06
N ILE A 99 9.91 -1.14 2.89
CA ILE A 99 9.52 -2.53 2.64
C ILE A 99 10.58 -3.44 3.23
N VAL A 100 10.16 -4.31 4.15
CA VAL A 100 11.01 -5.36 4.72
C VAL A 100 10.86 -6.62 3.87
N TRP A 101 11.94 -7.10 3.32
CA TRP A 101 11.94 -8.29 2.48
C TRP A 101 12.08 -9.55 3.33
N ALA A 102 11.12 -10.44 3.18
CA ALA A 102 11.10 -11.76 3.78
C ALA A 102 11.70 -12.80 2.82
N PRO A 103 12.11 -13.98 3.32
CA PRO A 103 12.52 -15.06 2.44
C PRO A 103 11.45 -15.37 1.37
N LYS A 104 11.90 -15.74 0.18
CA LYS A 104 11.01 -16.03 -0.97
C LYS A 104 9.98 -17.13 -0.69
N THR A 105 10.23 -17.97 0.29
CA THR A 105 9.34 -19.08 0.69
C THR A 105 8.23 -18.66 1.62
N GLU A 106 8.26 -17.46 2.20
CA GLU A 106 7.16 -16.97 3.01
C GLU A 106 5.92 -16.69 2.15
N PRO A 107 4.74 -17.05 2.62
CA PRO A 107 3.50 -16.75 1.88
C PRO A 107 3.16 -15.27 1.96
N ILE A 108 2.49 -14.78 0.94
CA ILE A 108 1.80 -13.49 0.97
C ILE A 108 0.32 -13.76 1.22
N GLY A 109 -0.33 -12.89 2.01
CA GLY A 109 -1.77 -12.97 2.22
C GLY A 109 -2.52 -12.85 0.90
N ARG A 110 -3.59 -13.61 0.74
CA ARG A 110 -4.37 -13.65 -0.49
C ARG A 110 -5.86 -13.83 -0.19
N PHE A 111 -6.70 -13.14 -0.91
CA PHE A 111 -8.15 -13.31 -0.79
C PHE A 111 -8.82 -13.14 -2.16
N ILE A 112 -9.99 -13.75 -2.30
CA ILE A 112 -10.82 -13.57 -3.48
C ILE A 112 -11.94 -12.58 -3.17
N TYR A 113 -12.18 -11.69 -4.11
CA TYR A 113 -13.25 -10.71 -4.00
C TYR A 113 -14.55 -11.29 -4.55
N GLU A 114 -15.60 -11.21 -3.76
CA GLU A 114 -16.95 -11.68 -4.12
C GLU A 114 -17.89 -10.52 -4.42
#